data_34f869d6a83d590d8c1722287487d338
#
_entry.id   34f869d6a83d590d8c1722287487d338
#
_cell.length_a   1.000
_cell.length_b   1.000
_cell.length_c   1.000
_cell.angle_alpha   90.00
_cell.angle_beta   90.00
_cell.angle_gamma   90.00
#
_symmetry.space_group_name_H-M   'P 1'
#
loop_
_entity.id
_entity.type
_entity.pdbx_description
1 polymer ?
#
loop_
_entity_poly.entity_id
_entity_poly.type
_entity_poly.pdbx_seq_one_letter_code
_entity_poly.pdbx_strand_id
1 'polypeptide(L)'
;MIEKIIFGDNKPNTIYSDIAEQAAKSIQHGNKNNSSQLRKFYDEIVKWNNKVQNKKNEQSRQIEFKLSIPDIQKLKSQAAYAFSRDLIDDKYLEIFNHCIDSITSPRMLKEVKFFLEAMMGFYKYHEKLREIEQFQRNKQNKPFNNKHKLQQK
;
A
#
# COMPACT_ATOMS: atom_id res chain seq x y z
N MET A 1 14.56 -5.60 2.04
CA MET A 1 13.46 -5.43 1.08
C MET A 1 13.32 -3.98 0.62
N ILE A 2 13.43 -3.01 1.51
CA ILE A 2 13.40 -1.57 1.18
C ILE A 2 14.47 -1.20 0.15
N GLU A 3 15.64 -1.81 0.22
CA GLU A 3 16.72 -1.59 -0.73
C GLU A 3 16.37 -1.93 -2.16
N LYS A 4 15.29 -2.70 -2.40
CA LYS A 4 14.78 -3.02 -3.74
C LYS A 4 13.79 -1.98 -4.27
N ILE A 5 13.25 -1.14 -3.39
CA ILE A 5 12.27 -0.10 -3.77
C ILE A 5 13.05 1.12 -4.24
N ILE A 6 13.36 1.14 -5.52
CA ILE A 6 14.17 2.16 -6.16
C ILE A 6 13.37 2.79 -7.29
N PHE A 7 13.32 4.12 -7.31
CA PHE A 7 12.64 4.90 -8.35
C PHE A 7 13.66 5.66 -9.20
N GLY A 8 13.21 6.19 -10.30
CA GLY A 8 14.06 6.93 -11.22
C GLY A 8 14.75 6.04 -12.24
N ASP A 9 15.94 6.45 -12.66
CA ASP A 9 16.65 5.78 -13.76
C ASP A 9 17.08 4.35 -13.45
N ASN A 10 17.30 4.04 -12.18
CA ASN A 10 17.73 2.71 -11.73
C ASN A 10 16.55 1.84 -11.26
N LYS A 11 15.35 2.23 -11.60
CA LYS A 11 14.13 1.52 -11.23
C LYS A 11 14.15 0.09 -11.78
N PRO A 12 13.96 -0.93 -10.92
CA PRO A 12 13.86 -2.31 -11.40
C PRO A 12 12.64 -2.53 -12.30
N ASN A 13 12.77 -3.44 -13.25
CA ASN A 13 11.65 -3.77 -14.14
C ASN A 13 10.43 -4.32 -13.39
N THR A 14 10.64 -4.90 -12.23
CA THR A 14 9.59 -5.53 -11.42
C THR A 14 9.10 -4.65 -10.27
N ILE A 15 9.39 -3.34 -10.30
CA ILE A 15 9.02 -2.43 -9.21
C ILE A 15 7.50 -2.43 -8.93
N TYR A 16 6.68 -2.51 -9.98
CA TYR A 16 5.22 -2.48 -9.87
C TYR A 16 4.58 -3.88 -9.89
N SER A 17 5.39 -4.92 -9.90
CA SER A 17 4.92 -6.31 -9.87
C SER A 17 5.52 -7.03 -8.66
N ASP A 18 6.59 -7.80 -8.85
CA ASP A 18 7.15 -8.65 -7.80
C ASP A 18 7.57 -7.87 -6.56
N ILE A 19 8.18 -6.70 -6.73
CA ILE A 19 8.63 -5.88 -5.59
C ILE A 19 7.45 -5.30 -4.83
N ALA A 20 6.43 -4.78 -5.54
CA ALA A 20 5.22 -4.30 -4.91
C ALA A 20 4.47 -5.42 -4.17
N GLU A 21 4.46 -6.63 -4.74
CA GLU A 21 3.86 -7.78 -4.08
C GLU A 21 4.61 -8.18 -2.81
N GLN A 22 5.94 -8.20 -2.85
CA GLN A 22 6.76 -8.47 -1.67
C GLN A 22 6.48 -7.45 -0.56
N ALA A 23 6.37 -6.17 -0.95
CA ALA A 23 6.02 -5.11 -0.01
C ALA A 23 4.65 -5.36 0.64
N ALA A 24 3.66 -5.71 -0.18
CA ALA A 24 2.32 -6.02 0.32
C ALA A 24 2.30 -7.20 1.28
N LYS A 25 3.11 -8.24 1.01
CA LYS A 25 3.22 -9.40 1.89
C LYS A 25 3.94 -9.10 3.20
N SER A 26 4.82 -8.10 3.21
CA SER A 26 5.64 -7.79 4.38
C SER A 26 4.87 -7.07 5.48
N ILE A 27 3.74 -6.46 5.15
CA ILE A 27 2.92 -5.73 6.13
C ILE A 27 1.84 -6.62 6.72
N GLN A 28 1.47 -6.31 7.97
CA GLN A 28 0.51 -7.09 8.73
C GLN A 28 -0.90 -6.98 8.13
N HIS A 29 -1.62 -8.08 8.12
CA HIS A 29 -3.04 -8.10 7.74
C HIS A 29 -3.88 -8.26 9.02
N GLY A 30 -5.10 -7.70 8.99
CA GLY A 30 -6.01 -7.76 10.12
C GLY A 30 -6.34 -6.39 10.67
N ASN A 31 -6.12 -6.17 11.97
CA ASN A 31 -6.49 -4.94 12.64
C ASN A 31 -5.68 -3.72 12.20
N LYS A 32 -4.41 -3.93 11.81
CA LYS A 32 -3.55 -2.87 11.29
C LYS A 32 -3.53 -2.93 9.77
N ASN A 33 -3.21 -1.81 9.14
CA ASN A 33 -3.08 -1.69 7.68
C ASN A 33 -4.37 -2.03 6.94
N ASN A 34 -5.53 -1.67 7.49
CA ASN A 34 -6.77 -1.92 6.77
C ASN A 34 -6.81 -1.09 5.46
N SER A 35 -7.64 -1.53 4.53
CA SER A 35 -7.72 -0.93 3.19
C SER A 35 -8.02 0.56 3.22
N SER A 36 -8.82 1.02 4.18
CA SER A 36 -9.16 2.45 4.33
C SER A 36 -7.93 3.27 4.68
N GLN A 37 -7.05 2.76 5.55
CA GLN A 37 -5.82 3.47 5.94
C GLN A 37 -4.84 3.53 4.78
N LEU A 38 -4.61 2.42 4.09
CA LEU A 38 -3.72 2.38 2.94
C LEU A 38 -4.21 3.30 1.83
N ARG A 39 -5.52 3.31 1.58
CA ARG A 39 -6.14 4.15 0.58
C ARG A 39 -6.01 5.63 0.90
N LYS A 40 -6.13 6.00 2.16
CA LYS A 40 -5.98 7.38 2.61
C LYS A 40 -4.60 7.94 2.22
N PHE A 41 -3.54 7.19 2.47
CA PHE A 41 -2.19 7.62 2.12
C PHE A 41 -1.98 7.65 0.60
N TYR A 42 -2.51 6.66 -0.09
CA TYR A 42 -2.49 6.64 -1.56
C TYR A 42 -3.20 7.85 -2.15
N ASP A 43 -4.39 8.17 -1.66
CA ASP A 43 -5.18 9.31 -2.15
C ASP A 43 -4.45 10.64 -1.97
N GLU A 44 -3.69 10.79 -0.89
CA GLU A 44 -2.86 11.98 -0.68
C GLU A 44 -1.78 12.11 -1.77
N ILE A 45 -1.11 11.01 -2.10
CA ILE A 45 -0.12 10.99 -3.17
C ILE A 45 -0.77 11.30 -4.52
N VAL A 46 -1.94 10.73 -4.80
CA VAL A 46 -2.70 11.02 -6.03
C VAL A 46 -3.00 12.52 -6.14
N LYS A 47 -3.44 13.13 -5.04
CA LYS A 47 -3.75 14.57 -5.00
C LYS A 47 -2.55 15.42 -5.42
N TRP A 48 -1.38 15.18 -4.81
CA TRP A 48 -0.18 15.94 -5.12
C TRP A 48 0.34 15.63 -6.52
N ASN A 49 0.27 14.37 -6.94
CA ASN A 49 0.67 13.99 -8.29
C ASN A 49 -0.21 14.69 -9.35
N ASN A 50 -1.52 14.71 -9.16
CA ASN A 50 -2.42 15.38 -10.09
C ASN A 50 -2.13 16.87 -10.17
N LYS A 51 -1.88 17.51 -9.02
CA LYS A 51 -1.56 18.93 -8.96
C LYS A 51 -0.31 19.27 -9.77
N VAL A 52 0.71 18.43 -9.68
CA VAL A 52 1.98 18.63 -10.39
C VAL A 52 1.83 18.28 -11.87
N GLN A 53 1.28 17.09 -12.18
CA GLN A 53 1.25 16.58 -13.56
C GLN A 53 0.27 17.34 -14.46
N ASN A 54 -0.74 18.00 -13.90
CA ASN A 54 -1.72 18.76 -14.67
C ASN A 54 -1.18 20.11 -15.16
N LYS A 55 0.02 20.51 -14.79
CA LYS A 55 0.65 21.72 -15.32
C LYS A 55 1.03 21.50 -16.80
N LYS A 56 0.93 22.59 -17.60
CA LYS A 56 1.01 22.50 -19.07
C LYS A 56 2.38 22.12 -19.62
N ASN A 57 3.45 22.47 -18.91
CA ASN A 57 4.81 22.22 -19.40
C ASN A 57 5.71 21.78 -18.25
N GLU A 58 6.91 21.30 -18.60
CA GLU A 58 7.85 20.78 -17.63
C GLU A 58 8.30 21.84 -16.62
N GLN A 59 8.53 23.08 -17.08
CA GLN A 59 8.94 24.17 -16.18
C GLN A 59 7.88 24.43 -15.12
N SER A 60 6.61 24.51 -15.50
CA SER A 60 5.50 24.69 -14.57
C SER A 60 5.35 23.52 -13.61
N ARG A 61 5.58 22.30 -14.10
CA ARG A 61 5.55 21.11 -13.24
C ARG A 61 6.66 21.14 -12.20
N GLN A 62 7.87 21.55 -12.57
CA GLN A 62 8.99 21.68 -11.65
C GLN A 62 8.72 22.72 -10.57
N ILE A 63 8.15 23.86 -10.95
CA ILE A 63 7.80 24.93 -10.02
C ILE A 63 6.75 24.42 -9.01
N GLU A 64 5.68 23.83 -9.51
CA GLU A 64 4.62 23.29 -8.65
C GLU A 64 5.15 22.19 -7.74
N PHE A 65 6.01 21.33 -8.26
CA PHE A 65 6.64 20.26 -7.48
C PHE A 65 7.42 20.83 -6.29
N LYS A 66 8.27 21.84 -6.53
CA LYS A 66 9.05 22.48 -5.46
C LYS A 66 8.14 23.09 -4.39
N LEU A 67 7.05 23.72 -4.81
CA LEU A 67 6.07 24.29 -3.87
C LEU A 67 5.34 23.22 -3.07
N SER A 68 5.17 22.03 -3.63
CA SER A 68 4.43 20.92 -3.01
C SER A 68 5.28 20.07 -2.07
N ILE A 69 6.61 20.14 -2.15
CA ILE A 69 7.51 19.28 -1.35
C ILE A 69 7.23 19.34 0.16
N PRO A 70 7.07 20.52 0.79
CA PRO A 70 6.79 20.55 2.23
C PRO A 70 5.51 19.80 2.61
N ASP A 71 4.48 19.90 1.78
CA ASP A 71 3.21 19.20 2.01
C ASP A 71 3.35 17.69 1.80
N ILE A 72 4.12 17.28 0.81
CA ILE A 72 4.43 15.87 0.56
C ILE A 72 5.22 15.30 1.75
N GLN A 73 6.25 16.00 2.20
CA GLN A 73 7.05 15.58 3.37
C GLN A 73 6.21 15.51 4.65
N LYS A 74 5.21 16.37 4.78
CA LYS A 74 4.30 16.38 5.92
C LYS A 74 3.53 15.05 6.05
N LEU A 75 3.35 14.31 4.97
CA LEU A 75 2.69 13.00 5.03
C LEU A 75 3.43 12.03 5.97
N LYS A 76 4.73 12.22 6.17
CA LYS A 76 5.50 11.41 7.13
C LYS A 76 4.99 11.60 8.57
N SER A 77 4.61 12.83 8.94
CA SER A 77 4.05 13.07 10.27
C SER A 77 2.66 12.46 10.43
N GLN A 78 1.86 12.46 9.37
CA GLN A 78 0.56 11.81 9.37
C GLN A 78 0.68 10.29 9.50
N ALA A 79 1.65 9.70 8.82
CA ALA A 79 1.93 8.27 8.94
C ALA A 79 2.44 7.91 10.34
N ALA A 80 3.32 8.72 10.92
CA ALA A 80 3.78 8.53 12.29
C ALA A 80 2.62 8.59 13.29
N TYR A 81 1.68 9.51 13.09
CA TYR A 81 0.49 9.62 13.93
C TYR A 81 -0.40 8.37 13.79
N ALA A 82 -0.61 7.89 12.57
CA ALA A 82 -1.38 6.66 12.34
C ALA A 82 -0.72 5.45 13.01
N PHE A 83 0.62 5.37 12.95
CA PHE A 83 1.38 4.33 13.65
C PHE A 83 1.15 4.40 15.17
N SER A 84 1.21 5.61 15.75
CA SER A 84 1.02 5.79 17.20
C SER A 84 -0.38 5.39 17.65
N ARG A 85 -1.36 5.40 16.75
CA ARG A 85 -2.74 4.97 17.01
C ARG A 85 -3.00 3.52 16.63
N ASP A 86 -1.98 2.76 16.31
CA ASP A 86 -2.07 1.35 15.91
C ASP A 86 -2.91 1.11 14.64
N LEU A 87 -3.00 2.12 13.76
CA LEU A 87 -3.73 2.01 12.49
C LEU A 87 -2.89 1.40 11.38
N ILE A 88 -1.58 1.56 11.47
CA ILE A 88 -0.60 0.95 10.56
C ILE A 88 0.52 0.32 11.38
N ASP A 89 1.22 -0.67 10.82
CA ASP A 89 2.35 -1.29 11.48
C ASP A 89 3.67 -0.58 11.15
N ASP A 90 4.74 -0.99 11.82
CA ASP A 90 6.08 -0.43 11.63
C ASP A 90 6.60 -0.67 10.21
N LYS A 91 6.26 -1.80 9.61
CA LYS A 91 6.73 -2.15 8.27
C LYS A 91 6.10 -1.25 7.22
N TYR A 92 4.80 -0.97 7.31
CA TYR A 92 4.15 -0.02 6.38
C TYR A 92 4.72 1.39 6.57
N LEU A 93 4.91 1.82 7.82
CA LEU A 93 5.52 3.12 8.11
C LEU A 93 6.89 3.25 7.46
N GLU A 94 7.73 2.22 7.57
CA GLU A 94 9.06 2.19 6.96
C GLU A 94 8.99 2.31 5.44
N ILE A 95 8.12 1.52 4.79
CA ILE A 95 7.95 1.54 3.34
C ILE A 95 7.43 2.90 2.88
N PHE A 96 6.42 3.44 3.56
CA PHE A 96 5.83 4.72 3.20
C PHE A 96 6.83 5.86 3.32
N ASN A 97 7.57 5.92 4.43
CA ASN A 97 8.61 6.94 4.62
C ASN A 97 9.69 6.85 3.55
N HIS A 98 10.10 5.63 3.20
CA HIS A 98 11.07 5.41 2.13
C HIS A 98 10.55 5.95 0.79
N CYS A 99 9.27 5.69 0.48
CA CYS A 99 8.64 6.21 -0.72
C CYS A 99 8.63 7.74 -0.74
N ILE A 100 8.25 8.37 0.37
CA ILE A 100 8.23 9.83 0.48
C ILE A 100 9.63 10.41 0.28
N ASP A 101 10.64 9.82 0.93
CA ASP A 101 12.02 10.28 0.82
C ASP A 101 12.59 10.09 -0.59
N SER A 102 12.04 9.16 -1.36
CA SER A 102 12.46 8.92 -2.75
C SER A 102 11.94 9.97 -3.73
N ILE A 103 10.98 10.78 -3.34
CA ILE A 103 10.34 11.75 -4.24
C ILE A 103 11.23 12.98 -4.35
N THR A 104 12.04 13.04 -5.40
CA THR A 104 12.96 14.16 -5.69
C THR A 104 12.65 14.86 -7.01
N SER A 105 11.63 14.41 -7.74
CA SER A 105 11.24 14.99 -9.02
C SER A 105 9.75 14.70 -9.29
N PRO A 106 9.11 15.44 -10.22
CA PRO A 106 7.74 15.13 -10.65
C PRO A 106 7.60 13.69 -11.17
N ARG A 107 8.61 13.18 -11.87
CA ARG A 107 8.62 11.79 -12.35
C ARG A 107 8.57 10.80 -11.19
N MET A 108 9.36 11.00 -10.16
CA MET A 108 9.42 10.08 -9.02
C MET A 108 8.13 10.14 -8.18
N LEU A 109 7.48 11.28 -8.11
CA LEU A 109 6.16 11.38 -7.48
C LEU A 109 5.14 10.49 -8.21
N LYS A 110 5.15 10.49 -9.53
CA LYS A 110 4.30 9.63 -10.35
C LYS A 110 4.63 8.15 -10.15
N GLU A 111 5.91 7.82 -10.08
CA GLU A 111 6.35 6.43 -9.88
C GLU A 111 5.96 5.91 -8.48
N VAL A 112 6.08 6.74 -7.45
CA VAL A 112 5.62 6.38 -6.10
C VAL A 112 4.11 6.13 -6.10
N LYS A 113 3.34 6.96 -6.81
CA LYS A 113 1.90 6.72 -6.97
C LYS A 113 1.64 5.33 -7.56
N PHE A 114 2.32 4.97 -8.64
CA PHE A 114 2.16 3.67 -9.28
C PHE A 114 2.54 2.52 -8.35
N PHE A 115 3.62 2.68 -7.59
CA PHE A 115 4.07 1.67 -6.65
C PHE A 115 3.04 1.43 -5.53
N LEU A 116 2.54 2.49 -4.93
CA LEU A 116 1.53 2.37 -3.87
C LEU A 116 0.22 1.77 -4.38
N GLU A 117 -0.17 2.11 -5.61
CA GLU A 117 -1.33 1.52 -6.27
C GLU A 117 -1.16 0.02 -6.45
N ALA A 118 -0.01 -0.40 -6.98
CA ALA A 118 0.30 -1.81 -7.17
C ALA A 118 0.36 -2.57 -5.84
N MET A 119 0.98 -1.96 -4.83
CA MET A 119 1.07 -2.55 -3.49
C MET A 119 -0.33 -2.78 -2.91
N MET A 120 -1.23 -1.81 -3.03
CA MET A 120 -2.62 -1.95 -2.57
C MET A 120 -3.35 -3.06 -3.30
N GLY A 121 -3.15 -3.18 -4.61
CA GLY A 121 -3.75 -4.25 -5.41
C GLY A 121 -3.32 -5.63 -4.93
N PHE A 122 -2.02 -5.81 -4.72
CA PHE A 122 -1.51 -7.08 -4.20
C PHE A 122 -1.94 -7.35 -2.75
N TYR A 123 -2.03 -6.30 -1.94
CA TYR A 123 -2.53 -6.44 -0.57
C TYR A 123 -3.96 -6.99 -0.56
N LYS A 124 -4.84 -6.44 -1.39
CA LYS A 124 -6.22 -6.92 -1.55
C LYS A 124 -6.25 -8.35 -2.09
N TYR A 125 -5.40 -8.66 -3.05
CA TYR A 125 -5.29 -10.01 -3.61
C TYR A 125 -4.94 -11.04 -2.54
N HIS A 126 -3.93 -10.76 -1.72
CA HIS A 126 -3.52 -11.67 -0.64
C HIS A 126 -4.57 -11.77 0.48
N GLU A 127 -5.28 -10.69 0.76
CA GLU A 127 -6.41 -10.71 1.67
C GLU A 127 -7.50 -11.68 1.17
N LYS A 128 -7.82 -11.61 -0.11
CA LYS A 128 -8.80 -12.50 -0.73
C LYS A 128 -8.35 -13.96 -0.70
N LEU A 129 -7.09 -14.23 -0.97
CA LEU A 129 -6.56 -15.60 -0.91
C LEU A 129 -6.68 -16.19 0.51
N ARG A 130 -6.43 -15.38 1.53
CA ARG A 130 -6.58 -15.80 2.93
C ARG A 130 -8.03 -16.11 3.28
N GLU A 131 -8.97 -15.30 2.81
CA GLU A 131 -10.40 -15.57 3.00
C GLU A 131 -10.80 -16.90 2.38
N ILE A 132 -10.32 -17.16 1.17
CA ILE A 132 -10.59 -18.43 0.47
C ILE A 132 -10.02 -19.61 1.26
N GLU A 133 -8.77 -19.54 1.72
CA GLU A 133 -8.12 -20.58 2.52
C GLU A 133 -8.89 -20.83 3.82
N GLN A 134 -9.27 -19.76 4.52
CA GLN A 134 -10.01 -19.87 5.77
C GLN A 134 -11.39 -20.49 5.55
N PHE A 135 -12.08 -20.14 4.49
CA PHE A 135 -13.35 -20.74 4.13
C PHE A 135 -13.20 -22.25 3.87
N GLN A 136 -12.16 -22.66 3.15
CA GLN A 136 -11.88 -24.07 2.87
C GLN A 136 -11.55 -24.85 4.15
N ARG A 137 -10.75 -24.27 5.06
CA ARG A 137 -10.44 -24.87 6.36
C ARG A 137 -11.69 -25.04 7.20
N ASN A 138 -12.54 -24.03 7.26
CA ASN A 138 -13.78 -24.08 8.02
C ASN A 138 -14.74 -25.15 7.44
N LYS A 139 -14.75 -25.32 6.14
CA LYS A 139 -15.55 -26.36 5.47
C LYS A 139 -15.04 -27.76 5.77
N GLN A 140 -13.72 -27.96 5.86
CA GLN A 140 -13.11 -29.24 6.21
C GLN A 140 -13.25 -29.58 7.69
N ASN A 141 -13.26 -28.56 8.56
CA ASN A 141 -13.30 -28.71 10.01
C ASN A 141 -14.73 -28.68 10.57
N LYS A 142 -15.76 -28.57 9.73
CA LYS A 142 -17.14 -28.68 10.22
C LYS A 142 -17.33 -30.09 10.82
N PRO A 143 -17.74 -30.19 12.09
CA PRO A 143 -18.04 -31.49 12.66
C PRO A 143 -19.11 -32.18 11.80
N PHE A 144 -18.87 -33.44 11.52
CA PHE A 144 -19.82 -34.29 10.85
C PHE A 144 -21.18 -34.07 11.53
N ASN A 145 -22.13 -33.53 10.81
CA ASN A 145 -23.41 -33.14 11.38
C ASN A 145 -24.12 -34.38 11.91
N ASN A 146 -24.31 -34.45 13.20
CA ASN A 146 -24.97 -35.54 13.89
C ASN A 146 -26.48 -35.65 13.56
N LYS A 147 -26.89 -35.22 12.39
CA LYS A 147 -28.28 -35.38 11.95
C LYS A 147 -28.70 -36.85 11.87
N HIS A 148 -27.73 -37.75 11.79
CA HIS A 148 -28.02 -39.18 11.82
C HIS A 148 -28.34 -39.77 13.22
N LYS A 149 -27.97 -39.04 14.30
CA LYS A 149 -28.30 -39.48 15.66
C LYS A 149 -29.74 -39.17 16.07
N LEU A 150 -30.41 -38.26 15.38
CA LEU A 150 -31.82 -37.94 15.68
C LEU A 150 -32.83 -38.78 14.92
N GLN A 151 -32.40 -39.60 13.95
CA GLN A 151 -33.29 -40.43 13.17
C GLN A 151 -33.29 -41.91 13.67
N GLN A 152 -32.54 -42.21 14.72
CA GLN A 152 -32.50 -43.57 15.31
C GLN A 152 -33.28 -43.72 16.62
N LYS A 153 -34.17 -42.77 16.91
CA LYS A 153 -35.09 -42.90 18.04
C LYS A 153 -36.50 -43.19 17.53
#